data_cb9ed7337f1a3e7dcebc211f542fdd28
#
_entry.id   cb9ed7337f1a3e7dcebc211f542fdd28
#
_cell.length_a   1.000
_cell.length_b   1.000
_cell.length_c   1.000
_cell.angle_alpha   90.00
_cell.angle_beta   90.00
_cell.angle_gamma   90.00
#
_symmetry.space_group_name_H-M   'P 1'
#
loop_
_entity.id
_entity.type
_entity.pdbx_description
1 polymer ?
#
loop_
_entity_poly.entity_id
_entity_poly.type
_entity_poly.pdbx_seq_one_letter_code
_entity_poly.pdbx_strand_id
1 'polypeptide(L)'
;ANPDGLKIAQEDWKGIESHKSSIDSIKRIGPFSDWKANGKGIDLNNNFDDGNFEVKHGHLFEEKPASQGHKGAFPCQAIEAKIIQDFVDSIVPLLTLSFHTKGDVLFWADRGTHAQFKGLDTKLNTIVAETCGFILARVSRSPKEYGAGLENYIRAKTKRIGVCVELSVPNGTTAQHPPNKFNS
;
A
#
# COMPACT_ATOMS: atom_id res chain seq x y z
N ALA A 1 -2.81 -9.45 -2.41
CA ALA A 1 -3.89 -9.16 -1.49
C ALA A 1 -5.06 -8.37 -2.11
N ASN A 2 -5.01 -8.08 -3.41
CA ASN A 2 -6.07 -7.36 -4.13
C ASN A 2 -6.44 -8.13 -5.41
N PRO A 3 -7.16 -9.25 -5.32
CA PRO A 3 -7.44 -10.10 -6.47
C PRO A 3 -8.31 -9.40 -7.52
N ASP A 4 -9.31 -8.62 -7.09
CA ASP A 4 -10.17 -7.89 -8.00
C ASP A 4 -9.40 -6.78 -8.73
N GLY A 5 -8.59 -6.01 -7.99
CA GLY A 5 -7.77 -4.96 -8.58
C GLY A 5 -6.77 -5.50 -9.60
N LEU A 6 -6.19 -6.69 -9.36
CA LEU A 6 -5.32 -7.36 -10.31
C LEU A 6 -6.07 -7.71 -11.61
N LYS A 7 -7.25 -8.33 -11.51
CA LYS A 7 -8.07 -8.65 -12.67
C LYS A 7 -8.45 -7.41 -13.48
N ILE A 8 -8.88 -6.34 -12.79
CA ILE A 8 -9.22 -5.06 -13.42
C ILE A 8 -8.01 -4.48 -14.15
N ALA A 9 -6.84 -4.44 -13.48
CA ALA A 9 -5.61 -3.90 -14.07
C ALA A 9 -5.15 -4.68 -15.31
N GLN A 10 -5.45 -5.97 -15.38
CA GLN A 10 -5.13 -6.84 -16.51
C GLN A 10 -6.25 -6.92 -17.56
N GLU A 11 -7.38 -6.23 -17.33
CA GLU A 11 -8.59 -6.32 -18.15
C GLU A 11 -9.10 -7.76 -18.29
N ASP A 12 -8.83 -8.59 -17.28
CA ASP A 12 -9.38 -9.96 -17.17
C ASP A 12 -10.76 -9.92 -16.51
N TRP A 13 -11.78 -9.81 -17.32
CA TRP A 13 -13.17 -9.70 -16.86
C TRP A 13 -13.81 -11.03 -16.48
N LYS A 14 -13.11 -12.16 -16.62
CA LYS A 14 -13.65 -13.47 -16.33
C LYS A 14 -14.12 -13.61 -14.89
N GLY A 15 -15.42 -13.83 -14.72
CA GLY A 15 -16.08 -13.96 -13.41
C GLY A 15 -16.39 -12.63 -12.70
N ILE A 16 -16.10 -11.49 -13.35
CA ILE A 16 -16.48 -10.15 -12.87
C ILE A 16 -17.18 -9.30 -13.95
N GLU A 17 -17.66 -9.91 -15.00
CA GLU A 17 -18.28 -9.24 -16.16
C GLU A 17 -19.45 -8.35 -15.75
N SER A 18 -20.27 -8.80 -14.80
CA SER A 18 -21.41 -8.05 -14.27
C SER A 18 -21.03 -6.75 -13.56
N HIS A 19 -19.79 -6.63 -13.12
CA HIS A 19 -19.28 -5.45 -12.41
C HIS A 19 -18.59 -4.44 -13.32
N LYS A 20 -18.36 -4.78 -14.59
CA LYS A 20 -17.60 -3.93 -15.53
C LYS A 20 -18.18 -2.52 -15.63
N SER A 21 -19.49 -2.38 -15.79
CA SER A 21 -20.15 -1.06 -15.88
C SER A 21 -19.91 -0.19 -14.62
N SER A 22 -19.97 -0.80 -13.44
CA SER A 22 -19.68 -0.09 -12.19
C SER A 22 -18.22 0.30 -12.11
N ILE A 23 -17.31 -0.57 -12.51
CA ILE A 23 -15.86 -0.32 -12.54
C ILE A 23 -15.55 0.79 -13.54
N ASP A 24 -16.15 0.78 -14.74
CA ASP A 24 -16.00 1.85 -15.73
C ASP A 24 -16.47 3.21 -15.17
N SER A 25 -17.54 3.22 -14.36
CA SER A 25 -18.07 4.45 -13.77
C SER A 25 -17.17 5.09 -12.71
N ILE A 26 -16.39 4.29 -12.00
CA ILE A 26 -15.45 4.77 -10.98
C ILE A 26 -14.03 4.98 -11.51
N LYS A 27 -13.72 4.43 -12.69
CA LYS A 27 -12.47 4.71 -13.40
C LYS A 27 -12.46 6.15 -13.88
N ARG A 28 -11.57 6.97 -13.34
CA ARG A 28 -11.54 8.39 -13.68
C ARG A 28 -10.57 8.72 -14.80
N ILE A 29 -9.29 8.42 -14.64
CA ILE A 29 -8.23 8.83 -15.56
C ILE A 29 -7.23 7.68 -15.70
N GLY A 30 -6.65 7.55 -16.88
CA GLY A 30 -5.60 6.56 -17.17
C GLY A 30 -6.12 5.21 -17.63
N PRO A 31 -5.23 4.33 -18.06
CA PRO A 31 -5.55 2.96 -18.45
C PRO A 31 -5.90 2.10 -17.23
N PHE A 32 -6.53 0.95 -17.46
CA PHE A 32 -6.79 -0.01 -16.39
C PHE A 32 -5.50 -0.56 -15.76
N SER A 33 -4.40 -0.62 -16.48
CA SER A 33 -3.09 -1.04 -15.95
C SER A 33 -2.61 -0.21 -14.75
N ASP A 34 -3.15 1.01 -14.57
CA ASP A 34 -2.83 1.88 -13.42
C ASP A 34 -3.79 1.67 -12.23
N TRP A 35 -4.71 0.73 -12.32
CA TRP A 35 -5.67 0.46 -11.26
C TRP A 35 -5.00 -0.10 -10.01
N LYS A 36 -5.23 0.53 -8.86
CA LYS A 36 -4.67 0.14 -7.54
C LYS A 36 -5.74 -0.27 -6.53
N ALA A 37 -6.95 0.26 -6.69
CA ALA A 37 -8.06 0.00 -5.79
C ALA A 37 -8.59 -1.44 -5.92
N ASN A 38 -9.44 -1.87 -4.99
CA ASN A 38 -10.23 -3.08 -5.16
C ASN A 38 -11.43 -2.86 -6.11
N GLY A 39 -12.26 -3.89 -6.32
CA GLY A 39 -13.42 -3.81 -7.19
C GLY A 39 -14.49 -2.78 -6.77
N LYS A 40 -14.43 -2.29 -5.53
CA LYS A 40 -15.30 -1.22 -5.02
C LYS A 40 -14.68 0.17 -5.09
N GLY A 41 -13.49 0.29 -5.66
CA GLY A 41 -12.79 1.56 -5.79
C GLY A 41 -12.16 2.05 -4.48
N ILE A 42 -11.86 1.16 -3.52
CA ILE A 42 -11.14 1.47 -2.29
C ILE A 42 -9.67 1.11 -2.49
N ASP A 43 -8.78 2.08 -2.30
CA ASP A 43 -7.33 1.87 -2.32
C ASP A 43 -6.89 1.26 -0.99
N LEU A 44 -6.56 -0.04 -1.02
CA LEU A 44 -6.29 -0.83 0.17
C LEU A 44 -5.13 -0.28 1.00
N ASN A 45 -4.13 0.33 0.36
CA ASN A 45 -3.00 0.92 1.07
C ASN A 45 -3.33 2.22 1.81
N ASN A 46 -4.59 2.63 1.80
CA ASN A 46 -5.12 3.76 2.54
C ASN A 46 -6.26 3.36 3.50
N ASN A 47 -6.49 2.07 3.72
CA ASN A 47 -7.69 1.61 4.42
C ASN A 47 -7.43 0.83 5.72
N PHE A 48 -6.19 0.79 6.24
CA PHE A 48 -5.87 0.14 7.52
C PHE A 48 -6.11 1.07 8.71
N ASP A 49 -6.42 0.49 9.88
CA ASP A 49 -6.65 1.22 11.13
C ASP A 49 -5.35 1.48 11.92
N ASP A 50 -4.51 2.36 11.43
CA ASP A 50 -3.29 2.77 12.13
C ASP A 50 -3.51 3.87 13.19
N GLY A 51 -4.74 4.35 13.33
CA GLY A 51 -5.11 5.49 14.19
C GLY A 51 -5.01 6.85 13.51
N ASN A 52 -4.61 6.91 12.24
CA ASN A 52 -4.51 8.16 11.46
C ASN A 52 -5.50 8.20 10.28
N PHE A 53 -6.38 7.22 10.17
CA PHE A 53 -7.32 7.11 9.05
C PHE A 53 -8.08 8.41 8.80
N GLU A 54 -8.59 9.06 9.84
CA GLU A 54 -9.40 10.28 9.70
C GLU A 54 -8.62 11.43 9.06
N VAL A 55 -7.35 11.57 9.42
CA VAL A 55 -6.50 12.68 8.94
C VAL A 55 -5.78 12.38 7.62
N LYS A 56 -5.86 11.14 7.13
CA LYS A 56 -5.19 10.71 5.90
C LYS A 56 -5.82 11.38 4.68
N HIS A 57 -5.02 12.09 3.93
CA HIS A 57 -5.41 12.75 2.69
C HIS A 57 -4.39 12.54 1.56
N GLY A 58 -3.30 11.95 1.62
CA GLY A 58 -2.32 11.68 0.57
C GLY A 58 -2.39 12.58 -0.69
N HIS A 59 -1.38 12.64 -1.47
CA HIS A 59 -1.36 13.46 -2.70
C HIS A 59 -2.28 12.95 -3.83
N LEU A 60 -2.73 11.70 -3.74
CA LEU A 60 -3.68 11.07 -4.67
C LEU A 60 -5.06 10.85 -4.02
N PHE A 61 -5.36 11.63 -2.98
CA PHE A 61 -6.61 11.48 -2.24
C PHE A 61 -7.84 11.72 -3.13
N GLU A 62 -8.78 10.76 -3.05
CA GLU A 62 -10.08 10.83 -3.71
C GLU A 62 -11.20 10.67 -2.68
N GLU A 63 -12.14 11.60 -2.67
CA GLU A 63 -13.28 11.56 -1.74
C GLU A 63 -14.27 10.44 -2.06
N LYS A 64 -14.36 10.07 -3.33
CA LYS A 64 -15.30 9.06 -3.84
C LYS A 64 -14.53 7.84 -4.35
N PRO A 65 -15.20 6.69 -4.47
CA PRO A 65 -14.61 5.50 -5.10
C PRO A 65 -13.89 5.84 -6.42
N ALA A 66 -12.68 5.34 -6.56
CA ALA A 66 -11.82 5.65 -7.69
C ALA A 66 -10.83 4.51 -7.96
N SER A 67 -10.12 4.57 -9.09
CA SER A 67 -9.09 3.59 -9.43
C SER A 67 -7.89 3.60 -8.46
N GLN A 68 -7.70 4.68 -7.70
CA GLN A 68 -6.66 4.81 -6.66
C GLN A 68 -7.00 5.97 -5.72
N GLY A 69 -6.38 6.01 -4.55
CA GLY A 69 -6.40 7.14 -3.62
C GLY A 69 -7.63 7.26 -2.73
N HIS A 70 -8.72 6.55 -3.01
CA HIS A 70 -9.90 6.55 -2.14
C HIS A 70 -9.70 5.62 -0.95
N LYS A 71 -9.72 6.18 0.26
CA LYS A 71 -9.47 5.42 1.50
C LYS A 71 -10.68 4.68 2.05
N GLY A 72 -11.87 4.85 1.45
CA GLY A 72 -13.14 4.38 2.04
C GLY A 72 -13.71 5.36 3.06
N ALA A 73 -14.86 5.01 3.64
CA ALA A 73 -15.56 5.82 4.64
C ALA A 73 -15.07 5.55 6.08
N PHE A 74 -14.53 4.37 6.34
CA PHE A 74 -13.98 3.97 7.64
C PHE A 74 -12.84 2.96 7.46
N PRO A 75 -11.95 2.81 8.45
CA PRO A 75 -10.83 1.87 8.34
C PRO A 75 -11.32 0.42 8.24
N CYS A 76 -10.59 -0.40 7.50
CA CYS A 76 -10.95 -1.80 7.23
C CYS A 76 -12.35 -1.99 6.61
N GLN A 77 -12.86 -1.00 5.86
CA GLN A 77 -14.07 -1.14 5.07
C GLN A 77 -13.89 -2.16 3.94
N ALA A 78 -12.72 -2.20 3.34
CA ALA A 78 -12.36 -3.22 2.38
C ALA A 78 -12.13 -4.55 3.10
N ILE A 79 -12.83 -5.61 2.67
CA ILE A 79 -12.70 -6.94 3.29
C ILE A 79 -11.27 -7.47 3.19
N GLU A 80 -10.56 -7.13 2.13
CA GLU A 80 -9.16 -7.50 1.91
C GLU A 80 -8.24 -6.90 2.98
N ALA A 81 -8.42 -5.61 3.30
CA ALA A 81 -7.68 -4.94 4.35
C ALA A 81 -8.00 -5.55 5.73
N LYS A 82 -9.30 -5.83 5.98
CA LYS A 82 -9.75 -6.47 7.22
C LYS A 82 -9.13 -7.86 7.41
N ILE A 83 -9.14 -8.70 6.39
CA ILE A 83 -8.56 -10.06 6.44
C ILE A 83 -7.06 -9.99 6.73
N ILE A 84 -6.33 -9.10 6.08
CA ILE A 84 -4.89 -8.95 6.31
C ILE A 84 -4.63 -8.47 7.73
N GLN A 85 -5.41 -7.50 8.21
CA GLN A 85 -5.29 -6.99 9.57
C GLN A 85 -5.53 -8.09 10.60
N ASP A 86 -6.63 -8.84 10.49
CA ASP A 86 -6.95 -9.94 11.38
C ASP A 86 -5.89 -11.04 11.37
N PHE A 87 -5.35 -11.35 10.20
CA PHE A 87 -4.24 -12.30 10.07
C PHE A 87 -2.99 -11.80 10.81
N VAL A 88 -2.60 -10.56 10.58
CA VAL A 88 -1.45 -9.95 11.28
C VAL A 88 -1.66 -9.96 12.80
N ASP A 89 -2.85 -9.63 13.28
CA ASP A 89 -3.17 -9.64 14.70
C ASP A 89 -3.10 -11.04 15.30
N SER A 90 -3.44 -12.07 14.53
CA SER A 90 -3.40 -13.45 14.98
C SER A 90 -1.98 -14.00 15.16
N ILE A 91 -1.01 -13.54 14.36
CA ILE A 91 0.37 -14.05 14.37
C ILE A 91 1.38 -13.10 15.01
N VAL A 92 1.07 -11.81 15.09
CA VAL A 92 1.93 -10.73 15.60
C VAL A 92 3.37 -10.87 15.09
N PRO A 93 3.63 -10.71 13.79
CA PRO A 93 4.93 -10.97 13.19
C PRO A 93 5.99 -10.01 13.74
N LEU A 94 7.22 -10.48 13.93
CA LEU A 94 8.33 -9.64 14.39
C LEU A 94 8.72 -8.57 13.36
N LEU A 95 8.63 -8.93 12.08
CA LEU A 95 8.93 -8.09 10.93
C LEU A 95 7.92 -8.37 9.84
N THR A 96 7.42 -7.33 9.22
CA THR A 96 6.56 -7.40 8.03
C THR A 96 7.20 -6.64 6.89
N LEU A 97 7.30 -7.28 5.74
CA LEU A 97 7.71 -6.66 4.48
C LEU A 97 6.53 -6.65 3.52
N SER A 98 6.07 -5.48 3.15
CA SER A 98 5.05 -5.29 2.12
C SER A 98 5.73 -4.92 0.82
N PHE A 99 5.62 -5.77 -0.19
CA PHE A 99 6.24 -5.55 -1.50
C PHE A 99 5.28 -4.76 -2.40
N HIS A 100 5.78 -3.63 -2.87
CA HIS A 100 5.12 -2.71 -3.78
C HIS A 100 5.96 -2.47 -5.03
N THR A 101 5.46 -1.72 -5.97
CA THR A 101 6.16 -1.13 -7.10
C THR A 101 5.73 0.33 -7.20
N LYS A 102 6.65 1.26 -7.42
CA LYS A 102 8.04 1.08 -7.84
C LYS A 102 8.92 2.17 -7.24
N GLY A 103 10.25 1.94 -7.14
CA GLY A 103 11.11 3.03 -6.70
C GLY A 103 12.51 2.65 -6.21
N ASP A 104 12.81 1.37 -6.00
CA ASP A 104 13.99 0.92 -5.27
C ASP A 104 14.16 1.64 -3.92
N VAL A 105 13.05 1.76 -3.19
CA VAL A 105 12.94 2.55 -1.96
C VAL A 105 12.39 1.70 -0.83
N LEU A 106 12.91 1.89 0.38
CA LEU A 106 12.34 1.38 1.62
C LEU A 106 11.65 2.52 2.37
N PHE A 107 10.32 2.46 2.51
CA PHE A 107 9.57 3.29 3.45
C PHE A 107 9.50 2.54 4.78
N TRP A 108 10.43 2.85 5.68
CA TRP A 108 10.72 2.03 6.86
C TRP A 108 10.22 2.60 8.18
N ALA A 109 9.83 3.85 8.20
CA ALA A 109 9.42 4.51 9.42
C ALA A 109 8.38 5.61 9.15
N ASP A 110 7.60 5.91 10.17
CA ASP A 110 6.72 7.07 10.24
C ASP A 110 6.94 7.85 11.54
N ARG A 111 6.38 9.06 11.60
CA ARG A 111 6.61 9.99 12.72
C ARG A 111 6.20 9.45 14.08
N GLY A 112 5.14 8.66 14.13
CA GLY A 112 4.50 8.26 15.39
C GLY A 112 5.16 7.07 16.05
N THR A 113 5.91 6.26 15.32
CA THR A 113 6.30 4.93 15.78
C THR A 113 7.79 4.64 15.76
N HIS A 114 8.59 5.42 15.04
CA HIS A 114 10.03 5.18 14.89
C HIS A 114 10.77 5.07 16.23
N ALA A 115 10.53 6.00 17.17
CA ALA A 115 11.24 6.06 18.44
C ALA A 115 11.04 4.81 19.33
N GLN A 116 9.94 4.07 19.17
CA GLN A 116 9.65 2.87 19.96
C GLN A 116 10.64 1.72 19.74
N PHE A 117 11.31 1.69 18.59
CA PHE A 117 12.25 0.63 18.22
C PHE A 117 13.69 0.88 18.66
N LYS A 118 13.97 2.05 19.29
CA LYS A 118 15.29 2.39 19.83
C LYS A 118 16.44 2.21 18.84
N GLY A 119 16.18 2.47 17.55
CA GLY A 119 17.16 2.35 16.47
C GLY A 119 17.28 0.98 15.82
N LEU A 120 16.55 -0.04 16.29
CA LEU A 120 16.59 -1.37 15.68
C LEU A 120 16.04 -1.36 14.24
N ASP A 121 14.96 -0.65 14.01
CA ASP A 121 14.37 -0.45 12.69
C ASP A 121 15.34 0.27 11.74
N THR A 122 16.00 1.33 12.20
CA THR A 122 17.06 2.01 11.42
C THR A 122 18.16 1.05 11.02
N LYS A 123 18.73 0.33 12.00
CA LYS A 123 19.82 -0.61 11.74
C LYS A 123 19.45 -1.69 10.72
N LEU A 124 18.28 -2.31 10.91
CA LEU A 124 17.78 -3.35 10.00
C LEU A 124 17.61 -2.81 8.58
N ASN A 125 16.93 -1.69 8.44
CA ASN A 125 16.63 -1.15 7.12
C ASN A 125 17.86 -0.57 6.42
N THR A 126 18.86 -0.07 7.17
CA THR A 126 20.15 0.31 6.59
C THR A 126 20.86 -0.90 5.98
N ILE A 127 20.93 -2.03 6.70
CA ILE A 127 21.53 -3.26 6.19
C ILE A 127 20.81 -3.74 4.91
N VAL A 128 19.48 -3.74 4.92
CA VAL A 128 18.70 -4.14 3.74
C VAL A 128 18.96 -3.19 2.56
N ALA A 129 18.92 -1.87 2.81
CA ALA A 129 19.17 -0.87 1.77
C ALA A 129 20.55 -1.00 1.14
N GLU A 130 21.59 -1.13 1.95
CA GLU A 130 22.97 -1.31 1.48
C GLU A 130 23.16 -2.62 0.71
N THR A 131 22.53 -3.72 1.18
CA THR A 131 22.67 -5.03 0.54
C THR A 131 21.94 -5.09 -0.81
N CYS A 132 20.76 -4.47 -0.90
CA CYS A 132 19.90 -4.52 -2.10
C CYS A 132 20.07 -3.30 -3.03
N GLY A 133 20.84 -2.29 -2.63
CA GLY A 133 20.98 -1.06 -3.39
C GLY A 133 19.76 -0.14 -3.33
N PHE A 134 18.92 -0.27 -2.30
CA PHE A 134 17.71 0.51 -2.15
C PHE A 134 17.97 1.85 -1.44
N ILE A 135 17.14 2.82 -1.74
CA ILE A 135 17.15 4.12 -1.08
C ILE A 135 16.34 4.01 0.22
N LEU A 136 16.92 4.42 1.35
CA LEU A 136 16.16 4.62 2.58
C LEU A 136 15.34 5.90 2.47
N ALA A 137 14.02 5.77 2.45
CA ALA A 137 13.13 6.93 2.48
C ALA A 137 13.20 7.63 3.84
N ARG A 138 13.13 8.95 3.80
CA ARG A 138 13.03 9.73 5.03
C ARG A 138 11.70 9.46 5.72
N VAL A 139 11.72 9.42 7.04
CA VAL A 139 10.52 9.35 7.87
C VAL A 139 9.60 10.53 7.53
N SER A 140 8.39 10.24 7.14
CA SER A 140 7.39 11.28 6.95
C SER A 140 7.07 11.99 8.26
N ARG A 141 6.86 13.28 8.18
CA ARG A 141 6.46 14.10 9.33
C ARG A 141 4.96 14.28 9.45
N SER A 142 4.20 13.86 8.46
CA SER A 142 2.75 14.09 8.42
C SER A 142 1.97 12.78 8.26
N PRO A 143 1.13 12.39 9.23
CA PRO A 143 0.22 11.27 9.08
C PRO A 143 -0.83 11.50 7.97
N LYS A 144 -1.03 12.77 7.54
CA LYS A 144 -1.88 13.08 6.39
C LYS A 144 -1.35 12.49 5.09
N GLU A 145 -0.05 12.40 4.94
CA GLU A 145 0.60 11.87 3.75
C GLU A 145 0.82 10.35 3.83
N TYR A 146 1.21 9.87 5.01
CA TYR A 146 1.69 8.51 5.24
C TYR A 146 0.96 7.86 6.42
N GLY A 147 -0.30 7.66 6.31
CA GLY A 147 -1.09 6.94 7.30
C GLY A 147 -1.96 5.90 6.61
N ALA A 148 -2.62 5.09 7.39
CA ALA A 148 -3.60 4.10 6.98
C ALA A 148 -3.09 3.02 6.00
N GLY A 149 -1.77 2.86 5.85
CA GLY A 149 -1.14 1.73 5.17
C GLY A 149 -0.93 0.54 6.10
N LEU A 150 -0.68 -0.64 5.53
CA LEU A 150 -0.39 -1.85 6.32
C LEU A 150 0.82 -1.65 7.24
N GLU A 151 1.90 -1.09 6.75
CA GLU A 151 3.12 -0.86 7.51
C GLU A 151 2.90 0.12 8.67
N ASN A 152 2.06 1.15 8.44
CA ASN A 152 1.68 2.08 9.49
C ASN A 152 0.88 1.36 10.58
N TYR A 153 -0.07 0.50 10.18
CA TYR A 153 -0.83 -0.34 11.11
C TYR A 153 0.10 -1.25 11.94
N ILE A 154 0.99 -1.99 11.29
CA ILE A 154 1.97 -2.87 11.95
C ILE A 154 2.74 -2.10 13.03
N ARG A 155 3.31 -0.96 12.68
CA ARG A 155 4.08 -0.15 13.62
C ARG A 155 3.22 0.42 14.75
N ALA A 156 2.05 0.98 14.42
CA ALA A 156 1.21 1.67 15.39
C ALA A 156 0.50 0.73 16.37
N LYS A 157 -0.05 -0.37 15.88
CA LYS A 157 -0.93 -1.25 16.69
C LYS A 157 -0.19 -2.47 17.24
N THR A 158 0.59 -3.16 16.42
CA THR A 158 1.29 -4.37 16.88
C THR A 158 2.63 -4.07 17.56
N LYS A 159 3.14 -2.85 17.45
CA LYS A 159 4.47 -2.43 17.97
C LYS A 159 5.61 -3.26 17.37
N ARG A 160 5.45 -3.68 16.11
CA ARG A 160 6.44 -4.44 15.34
C ARG A 160 6.98 -3.62 14.18
N ILE A 161 8.06 -4.09 13.58
CA ILE A 161 8.67 -3.41 12.43
C ILE A 161 7.89 -3.76 11.17
N GLY A 162 7.32 -2.75 10.53
CA GLY A 162 6.66 -2.84 9.23
C GLY A 162 7.40 -2.00 8.20
N VAL A 163 7.68 -2.55 7.03
CA VAL A 163 8.44 -1.90 5.95
C VAL A 163 7.70 -2.06 4.64
N CYS A 164 7.49 -0.95 3.94
CA CYS A 164 7.07 -0.96 2.55
C CYS A 164 8.33 -1.02 1.67
N VAL A 165 8.41 -2.02 0.82
CA VAL A 165 9.53 -2.25 -0.09
C VAL A 165 9.07 -1.97 -1.51
N GLU A 166 9.46 -0.82 -2.05
CA GLU A 166 9.17 -0.44 -3.44
C GLU A 166 10.21 -1.08 -4.37
N LEU A 167 9.81 -2.14 -5.03
CA LEU A 167 10.67 -2.87 -5.96
C LEU A 167 10.82 -2.13 -7.28
N SER A 168 11.95 -2.35 -7.95
CA SER A 168 12.20 -1.94 -9.33
C SER A 168 12.41 -0.44 -9.53
N VAL A 169 13.36 -0.11 -10.39
CA VAL A 169 13.77 1.27 -10.69
C VAL A 169 12.61 2.11 -11.19
N PRO A 170 12.48 3.38 -10.76
CA PRO A 170 11.50 4.30 -11.33
C PRO A 170 11.68 4.39 -12.85
N ASN A 171 10.62 4.16 -13.60
CA ASN A 171 10.65 4.22 -15.07
C ASN A 171 10.18 5.56 -15.64
N GLY A 172 10.01 6.56 -14.78
CA GLY A 172 9.55 7.90 -15.18
C GLY A 172 8.08 8.01 -15.59
N THR A 173 7.32 6.92 -15.49
CA THR A 173 5.89 6.87 -15.81
C THR A 173 5.07 6.41 -14.61
N THR A 174 3.76 6.63 -14.63
CA THR A 174 2.82 6.09 -13.63
C THR A 174 2.50 4.62 -13.89
N ALA A 175 2.74 4.13 -15.10
CA ALA A 175 2.46 2.75 -15.49
C ALA A 175 3.27 1.75 -14.66
N GLN A 176 2.63 0.67 -14.26
CA GLN A 176 3.27 -0.45 -13.57
C GLN A 176 4.27 -1.15 -14.50
N HIS A 177 5.27 -1.81 -13.92
CA HIS A 177 6.17 -2.62 -14.71
C HIS A 177 5.44 -3.84 -15.29
N PRO A 178 5.68 -4.20 -16.55
CA PRO A 178 5.10 -5.39 -17.11
C PRO A 178 5.64 -6.65 -16.39
N PRO A 179 4.81 -7.72 -16.28
CA PRO A 179 5.18 -8.94 -15.53
C PRO A 179 6.49 -9.58 -15.96
N ASN A 180 6.87 -9.46 -17.23
CA ASN A 180 8.09 -10.05 -17.76
C ASN A 180 9.39 -9.42 -17.20
N LYS A 181 9.33 -8.26 -16.56
CA LYS A 181 10.51 -7.68 -15.89
C LYS A 181 10.91 -8.40 -14.60
N PHE A 182 10.05 -9.23 -14.06
CA PHE A 182 10.30 -9.99 -12.83
C PHE A 182 10.72 -11.46 -13.10
N ASN A 183 10.84 -11.83 -14.36
CA ASN A 183 11.19 -13.21 -14.78
C ASN A 183 12.64 -13.38 -15.25
N SER A 184 13.52 -12.44 -14.92
CA SER A 184 14.94 -12.49 -15.27
C SER A 184 15.82 -12.80 -14.07
#